data_90f3c28bbf416bdb1cf2dc1146e38a7b
#
_entry.id   90f3c28bbf416bdb1cf2dc1146e38a7b
#
_cell.length_a   1.000
_cell.length_b   1.000
_cell.length_c   1.000
_cell.angle_alpha   90.00
_cell.angle_beta   90.00
_cell.angle_gamma   90.00
#
_symmetry.space_group_name_H-M   'P 1'
#
loop_
_entity.id
_entity.type
_entity.pdbx_description
1 polymer ?
#
loop_
_entity_poly.entity_id
_entity_poly.type
_entity_poly.pdbx_seq_one_letter_code
_entity_poly.pdbx_strand_id
1 'polypeptide(L)'
;LKDSRDRMRYILWLSVAIMCGTYICGPLVDPDLWWHITAGKWMLAHGEVVRVEQWNMFASGEPWRAYSWTTELLFAWVDKHFELLGLFLLKVGFGVALSLGMFYCMGRIADDWFFGTLLGTFTTASFFSHFTLRPQSLVWLFFALLLLLADRITKRGLSWQYVLGLFGVMVLWANTHITSALGIFAVAAWSFVGDKSKVNWKLTASIVLACFLGTLVTPYLGGEWITLVSKVSHPLAHTSVAEFRPPNLFDYVAAFLIISAAVFLFFLHRRPNCLDYGKTCLGAVFIFLGFAVVKFIPFSVVVLCSLIAKMWSERANDRVVSFGHIAEAIERLRALIQKIPREGLSFVVLVLAYLNLYSLLQAPLAVDVVPVAAVDFMQEHSLPPPFLNVFGEGGYLVHRALWLFSWLCGPLCSRVCIHVHPFACVCVSV
;
A
#
# COMPACT_ATOMS: atom_id res chain seq x y z
N LEU A 1 6.52 -34.85 -19.08
CA LEU A 1 5.53 -33.97 -19.80
C LEU A 1 4.59 -33.22 -18.86
N LYS A 2 4.11 -33.82 -17.75
CA LYS A 2 3.27 -33.14 -16.75
C LYS A 2 4.07 -32.06 -16.01
N ASP A 3 5.26 -32.40 -15.57
CA ASP A 3 6.18 -31.50 -14.85
C ASP A 3 6.62 -30.29 -15.71
N SER A 4 6.86 -30.48 -17.03
CA SER A 4 7.19 -29.35 -17.92
C SER A 4 6.01 -28.40 -18.14
N ARG A 5 4.78 -28.93 -18.27
CA ARG A 5 3.57 -28.10 -18.41
C ARG A 5 3.26 -27.30 -17.15
N ASP A 6 3.51 -27.85 -15.99
CA ASP A 6 3.31 -27.16 -14.73
C ASP A 6 4.38 -26.07 -14.53
N ARG A 7 5.64 -26.34 -14.86
CA ARG A 7 6.71 -25.31 -14.88
C ARG A 7 6.37 -24.13 -15.78
N MET A 8 5.87 -24.39 -17.01
CA MET A 8 5.49 -23.31 -17.93
C MET A 8 4.30 -22.46 -17.44
N ARG A 9 3.38 -23.05 -16.64
CA ARG A 9 2.32 -22.26 -15.97
C ARG A 9 2.91 -21.28 -14.97
N TYR A 10 3.87 -21.72 -14.16
CA TYR A 10 4.54 -20.85 -13.19
C TYR A 10 5.35 -19.74 -13.86
N ILE A 11 6.04 -20.05 -14.97
CA ILE A 11 6.80 -19.06 -15.74
C ILE A 11 5.86 -17.98 -16.29
N LEU A 12 4.75 -18.36 -16.92
CA LEU A 12 3.77 -17.41 -17.43
C LEU A 12 3.18 -16.56 -16.31
N TRP A 13 2.78 -17.19 -15.19
CA TRP A 13 2.24 -16.49 -14.04
C TRP A 13 3.25 -15.48 -13.48
N LEU A 14 4.51 -15.87 -13.33
CA LEU A 14 5.60 -15.00 -12.89
C LEU A 14 5.83 -13.84 -13.89
N SER A 15 5.84 -14.14 -15.20
CA SER A 15 6.02 -13.12 -16.26
C SER A 15 4.93 -12.06 -16.20
N VAL A 16 3.67 -12.46 -16.06
CA VAL A 16 2.53 -11.53 -15.94
C VAL A 16 2.64 -10.70 -14.65
N ALA A 17 3.04 -11.30 -13.54
CA ALA A 17 3.22 -10.57 -12.29
C ALA A 17 4.37 -9.54 -12.38
N ILE A 18 5.48 -9.90 -13.02
CA ILE A 18 6.59 -8.96 -13.29
C ILE A 18 6.10 -7.80 -14.17
N MET A 19 5.40 -8.11 -15.26
CA MET A 19 4.84 -7.07 -16.14
C MET A 19 3.92 -6.13 -15.38
N CYS A 20 2.96 -6.65 -14.61
CA CYS A 20 2.03 -5.83 -13.83
C CYS A 20 2.78 -4.96 -12.80
N GLY A 21 3.77 -5.56 -12.12
CA GLY A 21 4.58 -4.85 -11.12
C GLY A 21 5.44 -3.73 -11.72
N THR A 22 6.03 -3.96 -12.91
CA THR A 22 6.78 -2.91 -13.61
C THR A 22 5.86 -1.84 -14.20
N TYR A 23 4.66 -2.22 -14.66
CA TYR A 23 3.71 -1.30 -15.27
C TYR A 23 3.15 -0.26 -14.29
N ILE A 24 2.95 -0.61 -13.02
CA ILE A 24 2.53 0.36 -12.00
C ILE A 24 3.64 1.30 -11.56
N CYS A 25 4.90 1.03 -11.94
CA CYS A 25 6.02 1.91 -11.64
C CYS A 25 6.06 3.08 -12.62
N GLY A 26 6.13 4.30 -12.09
CA GLY A 26 6.53 5.51 -12.81
C GLY A 26 7.90 5.99 -12.31
N PRO A 27 8.42 7.13 -12.77
CA PRO A 27 9.63 7.74 -12.23
C PRO A 27 9.46 8.06 -10.72
N LEU A 28 10.57 8.37 -10.05
CA LEU A 28 10.53 8.89 -8.69
C LEU A 28 9.99 10.32 -8.72
N VAL A 29 8.80 10.52 -8.19
CA VAL A 29 8.07 11.80 -8.25
C VAL A 29 7.62 12.26 -6.86
N ASP A 30 7.69 11.36 -5.89
CA ASP A 30 7.08 11.57 -4.57
C ASP A 30 7.90 12.49 -3.69
N PRO A 31 7.34 13.62 -3.24
CA PRO A 31 8.05 14.54 -2.35
C PRO A 31 8.36 13.96 -0.98
N ASP A 32 7.53 13.05 -0.47
CA ASP A 32 7.74 12.46 0.87
C ASP A 32 8.91 11.45 0.90
N LEU A 33 9.30 10.89 -0.25
CA LEU A 33 10.45 10.00 -0.35
C LEU A 33 11.69 10.61 0.29
N TRP A 34 11.94 11.87 0.00
CA TRP A 34 13.16 12.57 0.44
C TRP A 34 13.18 12.82 1.94
N TRP A 35 12.02 13.08 2.55
CA TRP A 35 11.89 13.14 4.00
C TRP A 35 12.22 11.81 4.65
N HIS A 36 11.68 10.72 4.10
CA HIS A 36 11.95 9.37 4.60
C HIS A 36 13.46 9.01 4.51
N ILE A 37 14.11 9.37 3.39
CA ILE A 37 15.56 9.16 3.24
C ILE A 37 16.33 9.99 4.27
N THR A 38 15.97 11.25 4.47
CA THR A 38 16.63 12.14 5.42
C THR A 38 16.51 11.63 6.85
N ALA A 39 15.32 11.24 7.28
CA ALA A 39 15.10 10.64 8.59
C ALA A 39 15.90 9.34 8.76
N GLY A 40 15.91 8.49 7.72
CA GLY A 40 16.72 7.27 7.72
C GLY A 40 18.21 7.52 7.80
N LYS A 41 18.74 8.52 7.09
CA LYS A 41 20.18 8.93 7.18
C LYS A 41 20.53 9.37 8.59
N TRP A 42 19.66 10.17 9.21
CA TRP A 42 19.87 10.59 10.60
C TRP A 42 19.92 9.38 11.55
N MET A 43 18.96 8.47 11.43
CA MET A 43 18.92 7.25 12.25
C MET A 43 20.16 6.36 12.05
N LEU A 44 20.64 6.21 10.79
CA LEU A 44 21.87 5.46 10.49
C LEU A 44 23.12 6.11 11.10
N ALA A 45 23.14 7.43 11.16
CA ALA A 45 24.28 8.17 11.72
C ALA A 45 24.34 8.14 13.26
N HIS A 46 23.16 8.15 13.92
CA HIS A 46 23.08 8.25 15.39
C HIS A 46 22.82 6.90 16.08
N GLY A 47 22.41 5.86 15.34
CA GLY A 47 22.11 4.55 15.91
C GLY A 47 20.82 4.50 16.75
N GLU A 48 19.94 5.50 16.62
CA GLU A 48 18.70 5.60 17.37
C GLU A 48 17.55 6.10 16.49
N VAL A 49 16.31 5.87 16.91
CA VAL A 49 15.12 6.36 16.20
C VAL A 49 14.85 7.82 16.54
N VAL A 50 14.40 8.59 15.54
CA VAL A 50 14.06 10.01 15.71
C VAL A 50 12.88 10.16 16.69
N ARG A 51 13.03 11.05 17.67
CA ARG A 51 12.01 11.32 18.71
C ARG A 51 11.58 12.77 18.78
N VAL A 52 12.33 13.68 18.14
CA VAL A 52 12.06 15.11 18.11
C VAL A 52 12.27 15.64 16.70
N GLU A 53 11.47 16.64 16.32
CA GLU A 53 11.61 17.33 15.03
C GLU A 53 12.93 18.13 14.98
N GLN A 54 13.65 17.98 13.88
CA GLN A 54 14.97 18.60 13.72
C GLN A 54 15.13 19.41 12.42
N TRP A 55 14.23 19.19 11.46
CA TRP A 55 14.36 19.74 10.11
C TRP A 55 13.43 20.93 9.85
N ASN A 56 12.34 21.01 10.61
CA ASN A 56 11.40 22.11 10.50
C ASN A 56 11.69 23.16 11.59
N MET A 57 12.17 24.33 11.19
CA MET A 57 12.54 25.40 12.12
C MET A 57 11.41 25.85 13.04
N PHE A 58 10.14 25.71 12.60
CA PHE A 58 8.96 26.13 13.36
C PHE A 58 8.50 25.09 14.37
N ALA A 59 8.90 23.83 14.19
CA ALA A 59 8.54 22.71 15.04
C ALA A 59 9.78 22.08 15.72
N SER A 60 10.93 22.73 15.64
CA SER A 60 12.17 22.21 16.19
C SER A 60 12.03 21.90 17.69
N GLY A 61 12.38 20.68 18.08
CA GLY A 61 12.25 20.19 19.46
C GLY A 61 10.87 19.60 19.81
N GLU A 62 9.86 19.77 18.98
CA GLU A 62 8.55 19.13 19.20
C GLU A 62 8.63 17.60 19.09
N PRO A 63 7.80 16.87 19.86
CA PRO A 63 7.80 15.40 19.80
C PRO A 63 7.46 14.89 18.39
N TRP A 64 8.35 14.06 17.85
CA TRP A 64 8.15 13.42 16.56
C TRP A 64 8.35 11.89 16.64
N ARG A 65 7.59 11.12 15.87
CA ARG A 65 7.71 9.67 15.81
C ARG A 65 7.89 9.22 14.38
N ALA A 66 9.04 8.62 14.10
CA ALA A 66 9.34 7.97 12.83
C ALA A 66 8.61 6.62 12.74
N TYR A 67 7.29 6.63 12.61
CA TYR A 67 6.45 5.40 12.55
C TYR A 67 6.73 4.52 11.32
N SER A 68 7.52 5.01 10.38
CA SER A 68 7.97 4.27 9.19
C SER A 68 9.47 3.93 9.24
N TRP A 69 10.06 3.93 10.42
CA TRP A 69 11.50 3.86 10.66
C TRP A 69 12.21 2.72 9.92
N THR A 70 11.59 1.53 9.80
CA THR A 70 12.22 0.40 9.10
C THR A 70 12.37 0.67 7.61
N THR A 71 11.37 1.28 7.00
CA THR A 71 11.41 1.64 5.57
C THR A 71 12.32 2.84 5.33
N GLU A 72 12.34 3.79 6.25
CA GLU A 72 13.22 4.95 6.23
C GLU A 72 14.69 4.53 6.29
N LEU A 73 15.05 3.58 7.16
CA LEU A 73 16.37 2.97 7.20
C LEU A 73 16.73 2.28 5.89
N LEU A 74 15.80 1.50 5.32
CA LEU A 74 16.00 0.82 4.04
C LEU A 74 16.26 1.83 2.92
N PHE A 75 15.45 2.88 2.83
CA PHE A 75 15.61 3.91 1.80
C PHE A 75 16.94 4.65 1.93
N ALA A 76 17.30 5.03 3.15
CA ALA A 76 18.58 5.69 3.41
C ALA A 76 19.78 4.78 3.12
N TRP A 77 19.69 3.50 3.43
CA TRP A 77 20.74 2.54 3.14
C TRP A 77 20.90 2.33 1.61
N VAL A 78 19.79 2.22 0.88
CA VAL A 78 19.82 2.09 -0.58
C VAL A 78 20.34 3.36 -1.24
N ASP A 79 19.90 4.53 -0.80
CA ASP A 79 20.37 5.81 -1.29
C ASP A 79 21.90 5.98 -1.06
N LYS A 80 22.38 5.60 0.11
CA LYS A 80 23.82 5.69 0.45
C LYS A 80 24.70 4.82 -0.45
N HIS A 81 24.24 3.63 -0.87
CA HIS A 81 25.09 2.64 -1.55
C HIS A 81 24.83 2.54 -3.05
N PHE A 82 23.63 2.88 -3.49
CA PHE A 82 23.18 2.69 -4.88
C PHE A 82 22.53 3.94 -5.48
N GLU A 83 22.47 5.03 -4.73
CA GLU A 83 21.97 6.34 -5.15
C GLU A 83 20.57 6.27 -5.80
N LEU A 84 20.30 7.17 -6.74
CA LEU A 84 19.00 7.28 -7.43
C LEU A 84 18.60 6.00 -8.16
N LEU A 85 19.55 5.33 -8.80
CA LEU A 85 19.27 4.08 -9.53
C LEU A 85 18.83 2.99 -8.55
N GLY A 86 19.47 2.89 -7.39
CA GLY A 86 19.09 1.92 -6.35
C GLY A 86 17.68 2.16 -5.83
N LEU A 87 17.30 3.42 -5.57
CA LEU A 87 15.95 3.79 -5.15
C LEU A 87 14.91 3.44 -6.23
N PHE A 88 15.21 3.70 -7.49
CA PHE A 88 14.33 3.34 -8.59
C PHE A 88 14.15 1.82 -8.71
N LEU A 89 15.24 1.04 -8.64
CA LEU A 89 15.18 -0.42 -8.67
C LEU A 89 14.45 -0.99 -7.45
N LEU A 90 14.59 -0.38 -6.27
CA LEU A 90 13.82 -0.74 -5.08
C LEU A 90 12.32 -0.53 -5.31
N LYS A 91 11.93 0.60 -5.94
CA LYS A 91 10.53 0.85 -6.33
C LYS A 91 10.00 -0.26 -7.24
N VAL A 92 10.77 -0.64 -8.26
CA VAL A 92 10.42 -1.74 -9.16
C VAL A 92 10.28 -3.06 -8.39
N GLY A 93 11.21 -3.36 -7.50
CA GLY A 93 11.16 -4.53 -6.62
C GLY A 93 9.89 -4.57 -5.76
N PHE A 94 9.48 -3.42 -5.19
CA PHE A 94 8.23 -3.30 -4.44
C PHE A 94 7.01 -3.53 -5.33
N GLY A 95 6.98 -2.97 -6.54
CA GLY A 95 5.90 -3.18 -7.50
C GLY A 95 5.74 -4.65 -7.88
N VAL A 96 6.84 -5.34 -8.16
CA VAL A 96 6.84 -6.78 -8.48
C VAL A 96 6.40 -7.60 -7.27
N ALA A 97 6.92 -7.32 -6.07
CA ALA A 97 6.53 -8.01 -4.85
C ALA A 97 5.04 -7.83 -4.53
N LEU A 98 4.52 -6.62 -4.72
CA LEU A 98 3.11 -6.31 -4.56
C LEU A 98 2.24 -7.10 -5.54
N SER A 99 2.61 -7.12 -6.83
CA SER A 99 1.90 -7.88 -7.86
C SER A 99 1.90 -9.38 -7.57
N LEU A 100 3.06 -9.96 -7.27
CA LEU A 100 3.19 -11.37 -6.87
C LEU A 100 2.33 -11.70 -5.66
N GLY A 101 2.34 -10.82 -4.66
CA GLY A 101 1.52 -10.96 -3.45
C GLY A 101 0.03 -10.92 -3.74
N MET A 102 -0.44 -9.99 -4.59
CA MET A 102 -1.85 -9.93 -5.00
C MET A 102 -2.27 -11.20 -5.75
N PHE A 103 -1.47 -11.65 -6.70
CA PHE A 103 -1.74 -12.89 -7.44
C PHE A 103 -1.81 -14.10 -6.52
N TYR A 104 -0.86 -14.21 -5.60
CA TYR A 104 -0.83 -15.29 -4.62
C TYR A 104 -2.04 -15.26 -3.69
N CYS A 105 -2.34 -14.11 -3.09
CA CYS A 105 -3.45 -13.97 -2.15
C CYS A 105 -4.79 -14.25 -2.82
N MET A 106 -5.05 -13.63 -3.99
CA MET A 106 -6.30 -13.83 -4.72
C MET A 106 -6.46 -15.27 -5.20
N GLY A 107 -5.40 -15.91 -5.73
CA GLY A 107 -5.42 -17.30 -6.15
C GLY A 107 -5.69 -18.27 -5.00
N ARG A 108 -5.12 -17.98 -3.82
CA ARG A 108 -5.32 -18.79 -2.62
C ARG A 108 -6.69 -18.61 -1.98
N ILE A 109 -7.27 -17.41 -2.00
CA ILE A 109 -8.61 -17.16 -1.47
C ILE A 109 -9.66 -17.75 -2.42
N ALA A 110 -9.51 -17.56 -3.74
CA ALA A 110 -10.42 -18.06 -4.74
C ALA A 110 -10.41 -19.59 -4.90
N ASP A 111 -9.37 -20.28 -4.41
CA ASP A 111 -9.05 -21.67 -4.70
C ASP A 111 -9.02 -21.96 -6.23
N ASP A 112 -8.67 -20.94 -7.03
CA ASP A 112 -8.59 -20.94 -8.48
C ASP A 112 -7.52 -19.97 -8.95
N TRP A 113 -6.38 -20.51 -9.42
CA TRP A 113 -5.24 -19.69 -9.81
C TRP A 113 -5.49 -18.81 -11.05
N PHE A 114 -6.34 -19.26 -11.99
CA PHE A 114 -6.65 -18.47 -13.17
C PHE A 114 -7.50 -17.26 -12.79
N PHE A 115 -8.59 -17.48 -12.07
CA PHE A 115 -9.45 -16.40 -11.59
C PHE A 115 -8.70 -15.46 -10.62
N GLY A 116 -7.90 -16.05 -9.73
CA GLY A 116 -7.03 -15.28 -8.84
C GLY A 116 -6.00 -14.41 -9.58
N THR A 117 -5.46 -14.87 -10.71
CA THR A 117 -4.59 -14.07 -11.57
C THR A 117 -5.33 -12.88 -12.18
N LEU A 118 -6.57 -13.09 -12.68
CA LEU A 118 -7.39 -11.99 -13.19
C LEU A 118 -7.67 -10.94 -12.12
N LEU A 119 -8.09 -11.36 -10.93
CA LEU A 119 -8.32 -10.46 -9.81
C LEU A 119 -7.03 -9.78 -9.34
N GLY A 120 -5.93 -10.52 -9.25
CA GLY A 120 -4.61 -10.00 -8.88
C GLY A 120 -4.10 -8.95 -9.87
N THR A 121 -4.28 -9.17 -11.18
CA THR A 121 -3.97 -8.20 -12.24
C THR A 121 -4.81 -6.93 -12.07
N PHE A 122 -6.12 -7.07 -11.89
CA PHE A 122 -7.02 -5.94 -11.69
C PHE A 122 -6.66 -5.16 -10.42
N THR A 123 -6.41 -5.86 -9.31
CA THR A 123 -6.01 -5.24 -8.04
C THR A 123 -4.67 -4.52 -8.18
N THR A 124 -3.67 -5.14 -8.83
CA THR A 124 -2.37 -4.49 -9.07
C THR A 124 -2.52 -3.25 -9.95
N ALA A 125 -3.30 -3.32 -11.02
CA ALA A 125 -3.55 -2.18 -11.91
C ALA A 125 -4.20 -1.00 -11.17
N SER A 126 -5.06 -1.25 -10.17
CA SER A 126 -5.66 -0.20 -9.37
C SER A 126 -4.68 0.63 -8.55
N PHE A 127 -3.46 0.14 -8.36
CA PHE A 127 -2.42 0.87 -7.62
C PHE A 127 -1.67 1.89 -8.48
N PHE A 128 -1.82 1.89 -9.79
CA PHE A 128 -1.01 2.68 -10.72
C PHE A 128 -0.84 4.15 -10.31
N SER A 129 -1.92 4.82 -9.91
CA SER A 129 -1.88 6.23 -9.49
C SER A 129 -1.45 6.47 -8.04
N HIS A 130 -1.45 5.41 -7.22
CA HIS A 130 -1.13 5.49 -5.80
C HIS A 130 0.27 4.92 -5.49
N PHE A 131 0.85 4.20 -6.46
CA PHE A 131 2.10 3.49 -6.25
C PHE A 131 3.31 4.41 -6.44
N THR A 132 3.85 4.84 -5.33
CA THR A 132 5.09 5.64 -5.24
C THR A 132 6.07 4.92 -4.32
N LEU A 133 7.33 5.35 -4.28
CA LEU A 133 8.31 4.80 -3.34
C LEU A 133 8.07 5.44 -1.96
N ARG A 134 7.01 4.96 -1.30
CA ARG A 134 6.62 5.33 0.06
C ARG A 134 6.50 4.09 0.94
N PRO A 135 6.64 4.21 2.26
CA PRO A 135 6.35 3.13 3.19
C PRO A 135 4.94 2.54 3.01
N GLN A 136 3.98 3.39 2.69
CA GLN A 136 2.58 3.02 2.45
C GLN A 136 2.41 1.98 1.33
N SER A 137 3.27 1.95 0.32
CA SER A 137 3.12 1.03 -0.82
C SER A 137 3.29 -0.44 -0.45
N LEU A 138 4.00 -0.76 0.63
CA LEU A 138 4.12 -2.13 1.13
C LEU A 138 2.91 -2.60 1.94
N VAL A 139 2.16 -1.69 2.55
CA VAL A 139 1.09 -2.10 3.47
C VAL A 139 -0.10 -2.73 2.75
N TRP A 140 -0.30 -2.47 1.47
CA TRP A 140 -1.32 -3.16 0.67
C TRP A 140 -1.03 -4.66 0.55
N LEU A 141 0.27 -5.03 0.46
CA LEU A 141 0.68 -6.44 0.51
C LEU A 141 0.41 -7.04 1.88
N PHE A 142 0.79 -6.34 2.97
CA PHE A 142 0.51 -6.81 4.32
C PHE A 142 -0.99 -6.98 4.56
N PHE A 143 -1.79 -6.06 4.05
CA PHE A 143 -3.25 -6.13 4.14
C PHE A 143 -3.82 -7.36 3.44
N ALA A 144 -3.40 -7.63 2.19
CA ALA A 144 -3.84 -8.82 1.45
C ALA A 144 -3.40 -10.13 2.16
N LEU A 145 -2.19 -10.16 2.72
CA LEU A 145 -1.68 -11.31 3.50
C LEU A 145 -2.50 -11.54 4.77
N LEU A 146 -2.90 -10.49 5.48
CA LEU A 146 -3.78 -10.60 6.66
C LEU A 146 -5.13 -11.20 6.29
N LEU A 147 -5.75 -10.72 5.19
CA LEU A 147 -7.02 -11.28 4.71
C LEU A 147 -6.89 -12.74 4.32
N LEU A 148 -5.79 -13.13 3.66
CA LEU A 148 -5.49 -14.53 3.34
C LEU A 148 -5.33 -15.38 4.61
N LEU A 149 -4.58 -14.91 5.61
CA LEU A 149 -4.41 -15.63 6.88
C LEU A 149 -5.72 -15.78 7.62
N ALA A 150 -6.56 -14.73 7.66
CA ALA A 150 -7.89 -14.79 8.23
C ALA A 150 -8.79 -15.79 7.49
N ASP A 151 -8.73 -15.85 6.14
CA ASP A 151 -9.45 -16.85 5.34
C ASP A 151 -8.97 -18.28 5.66
N ARG A 152 -7.66 -18.49 5.86
CA ARG A 152 -7.13 -19.80 6.24
C ARG A 152 -7.57 -20.26 7.61
N ILE A 153 -7.59 -19.35 8.58
CA ILE A 153 -8.06 -19.64 9.94
C ILE A 153 -9.56 -19.98 9.91
N THR A 154 -10.36 -19.26 9.17
CA THR A 154 -11.80 -19.54 9.07
C THR A 154 -12.11 -20.86 8.37
N LYS A 155 -11.28 -21.27 7.39
CA LYS A 155 -11.43 -22.54 6.66
C LYS A 155 -10.88 -23.74 7.41
N ARG A 156 -9.76 -23.61 8.13
CA ARG A 156 -8.98 -24.73 8.69
C ARG A 156 -8.96 -24.78 10.20
N GLY A 157 -9.50 -23.78 10.87
CA GLY A 157 -9.40 -23.60 12.31
C GLY A 157 -8.13 -22.86 12.73
N LEU A 158 -8.10 -22.49 14.02
CA LEU A 158 -6.99 -21.80 14.65
C LEU A 158 -5.78 -22.73 14.79
N SER A 159 -4.63 -22.29 14.24
CA SER A 159 -3.34 -22.90 14.51
C SER A 159 -2.32 -21.86 14.93
N TRP A 160 -1.33 -22.23 15.72
CA TRP A 160 -0.31 -21.32 16.20
C TRP A 160 0.49 -20.68 15.06
N GLN A 161 0.70 -21.38 13.94
CA GLN A 161 1.39 -20.87 12.76
C GLN A 161 0.65 -19.68 12.13
N TYR A 162 -0.69 -19.77 12.03
CA TYR A 162 -1.50 -18.67 11.49
C TYR A 162 -1.54 -17.48 12.45
N VAL A 163 -1.63 -17.75 13.77
CA VAL A 163 -1.60 -16.68 14.79
C VAL A 163 -0.26 -15.96 14.77
N LEU A 164 0.85 -16.71 14.70
CA LEU A 164 2.18 -16.13 14.58
C LEU A 164 2.36 -15.38 13.25
N GLY A 165 1.78 -15.90 12.16
CA GLY A 165 1.74 -15.19 10.87
C GLY A 165 1.03 -13.85 10.94
N LEU A 166 -0.16 -13.81 11.55
CA LEU A 166 -0.91 -12.56 11.78
C LEU A 166 -0.11 -11.58 12.63
N PHE A 167 0.42 -12.04 13.76
CA PHE A 167 1.27 -11.24 14.63
C PHE A 167 2.48 -10.67 13.87
N GLY A 168 3.22 -11.52 13.14
CA GLY A 168 4.39 -11.11 12.37
C GLY A 168 4.08 -10.09 11.28
N VAL A 169 3.00 -10.28 10.52
CA VAL A 169 2.57 -9.31 9.51
C VAL A 169 2.19 -7.99 10.16
N MET A 170 1.54 -8.01 11.33
CA MET A 170 1.18 -6.78 12.05
C MET A 170 2.41 -6.07 12.63
N VAL A 171 3.42 -6.81 13.11
CA VAL A 171 4.71 -6.22 13.50
C VAL A 171 5.37 -5.52 12.31
N LEU A 172 5.44 -6.18 11.16
CA LEU A 172 6.00 -5.57 9.94
C LEU A 172 5.22 -4.32 9.53
N TRP A 173 3.88 -4.40 9.54
CA TRP A 173 3.05 -3.27 9.14
C TRP A 173 3.19 -2.08 10.10
N ALA A 174 3.11 -2.29 11.40
CA ALA A 174 3.21 -1.22 12.39
C ALA A 174 4.56 -0.47 12.33
N ASN A 175 5.66 -1.19 12.03
CA ASN A 175 6.98 -0.59 11.87
C ASN A 175 7.21 0.02 10.46
N THR A 176 6.27 -0.20 9.53
CA THR A 176 6.33 0.34 8.16
C THR A 176 5.43 1.56 8.00
N HIS A 177 4.21 1.54 8.57
CA HIS A 177 3.24 2.62 8.36
C HIS A 177 2.12 2.61 9.41
N ILE A 178 1.67 3.79 9.82
CA ILE A 178 0.69 4.04 10.88
C ILE A 178 -0.71 3.45 10.62
N THR A 179 -1.04 3.05 9.38
CA THR A 179 -2.37 2.52 9.03
C THR A 179 -2.63 1.09 9.50
N SER A 180 -1.77 0.49 10.31
CA SER A 180 -1.90 -0.89 10.81
C SER A 180 -3.22 -1.17 11.55
N ALA A 181 -3.85 -0.14 12.13
CA ALA A 181 -5.18 -0.25 12.74
C ALA A 181 -6.26 -0.79 11.78
N LEU A 182 -6.16 -0.48 10.46
CA LEU A 182 -7.08 -1.01 9.45
C LEU A 182 -7.03 -2.53 9.35
N GLY A 183 -5.83 -3.11 9.54
CA GLY A 183 -5.62 -4.56 9.54
C GLY A 183 -6.41 -5.24 10.65
N ILE A 184 -6.40 -4.69 11.87
CA ILE A 184 -7.15 -5.25 13.00
C ILE A 184 -8.64 -5.28 12.70
N PHE A 185 -9.20 -4.15 12.23
CA PHE A 185 -10.62 -4.08 11.86
C PHE A 185 -10.98 -5.10 10.77
N ALA A 186 -10.18 -5.16 9.70
CA ALA A 186 -10.47 -6.04 8.58
C ALA A 186 -10.41 -7.52 8.98
N VAL A 187 -9.43 -7.91 9.79
CA VAL A 187 -9.28 -9.30 10.27
C VAL A 187 -10.40 -9.65 11.25
N ALA A 188 -10.79 -8.71 12.14
CA ALA A 188 -11.93 -8.90 13.04
C ALA A 188 -13.22 -9.18 12.24
N ALA A 189 -13.53 -8.34 11.26
CA ALA A 189 -14.70 -8.49 10.42
C ALA A 189 -14.64 -9.77 9.54
N TRP A 190 -13.47 -10.12 9.00
CA TRP A 190 -13.30 -11.34 8.20
C TRP A 190 -13.46 -12.61 9.01
N SER A 191 -12.97 -12.64 10.25
CA SER A 191 -13.00 -13.79 11.13
C SER A 191 -14.31 -13.91 11.94
N PHE A 192 -15.19 -12.93 11.82
CA PHE A 192 -16.51 -12.95 12.41
C PHE A 192 -17.37 -14.00 11.66
N VAL A 193 -17.17 -15.26 12.01
CA VAL A 193 -17.92 -16.40 11.46
C VAL A 193 -19.15 -16.59 12.35
N GLY A 194 -20.30 -16.28 11.85
CA GLY A 194 -21.56 -16.48 12.53
C GLY A 194 -22.67 -16.90 11.59
N ASP A 195 -23.15 -18.10 11.76
CA ASP A 195 -24.57 -18.36 11.53
C ASP A 195 -25.34 -17.54 12.58
N LYS A 196 -26.56 -17.10 12.28
CA LYS A 196 -27.38 -16.21 13.12
C LYS A 196 -27.46 -16.58 14.62
N SER A 197 -26.93 -17.72 15.02
CA SER A 197 -26.99 -18.26 16.37
C SER A 197 -25.65 -18.50 17.10
N LYS A 198 -24.49 -18.53 16.43
CA LYS A 198 -23.23 -18.91 17.10
C LYS A 198 -22.00 -18.21 16.48
N VAL A 199 -21.67 -17.04 16.99
CA VAL A 199 -20.38 -16.37 16.71
C VAL A 199 -19.29 -17.04 17.55
N ASN A 200 -18.19 -17.43 16.92
CA ASN A 200 -17.02 -17.93 17.65
C ASN A 200 -16.17 -16.76 18.19
N TRP A 201 -16.64 -16.13 19.24
CA TRP A 201 -15.98 -15.00 19.89
C TRP A 201 -14.55 -15.28 20.34
N LYS A 202 -14.27 -16.52 20.77
CA LYS A 202 -12.91 -16.91 21.20
C LYS A 202 -11.93 -16.85 20.03
N LEU A 203 -12.36 -17.33 18.86
CA LEU A 203 -11.56 -17.28 17.64
C LEU A 203 -11.28 -15.82 17.24
N THR A 204 -12.32 -15.03 17.09
CA THR A 204 -12.19 -13.61 16.70
C THR A 204 -11.34 -12.84 17.71
N ALA A 205 -11.58 -13.02 19.01
CA ALA A 205 -10.80 -12.36 20.04
C ALA A 205 -9.31 -12.75 20.03
N SER A 206 -8.99 -14.04 19.82
CA SER A 206 -7.60 -14.49 19.73
C SER A 206 -6.86 -13.87 18.53
N ILE A 207 -7.53 -13.77 17.38
CA ILE A 207 -7.01 -13.16 16.17
C ILE A 207 -6.78 -11.66 16.35
N VAL A 208 -7.78 -10.95 16.89
CA VAL A 208 -7.70 -9.51 17.17
C VAL A 208 -6.60 -9.20 18.17
N LEU A 209 -6.49 -10.00 19.24
CA LEU A 209 -5.45 -9.85 20.25
C LEU A 209 -4.05 -10.04 19.64
N ALA A 210 -3.85 -11.07 18.83
CA ALA A 210 -2.57 -11.29 18.15
C ALA A 210 -2.18 -10.11 17.24
N CYS A 211 -3.14 -9.60 16.47
CA CYS A 211 -2.93 -8.44 15.62
C CYS A 211 -2.64 -7.18 16.44
N PHE A 212 -3.40 -6.92 17.50
CA PHE A 212 -3.18 -5.78 18.37
C PHE A 212 -1.81 -5.83 19.05
N LEU A 213 -1.43 -6.96 19.63
CA LEU A 213 -0.11 -7.13 20.25
C LEU A 213 1.02 -6.91 19.23
N GLY A 214 0.84 -7.32 17.98
CA GLY A 214 1.79 -7.03 16.91
C GLY A 214 2.02 -5.54 16.69
N THR A 215 1.00 -4.70 16.83
CA THR A 215 1.14 -3.23 16.70
C THR A 215 1.88 -2.56 17.85
N LEU A 216 2.06 -3.24 18.97
CA LEU A 216 2.80 -2.73 20.12
C LEU A 216 4.32 -3.01 20.02
N VAL A 217 4.75 -3.86 19.10
CA VAL A 217 6.17 -4.19 18.88
C VAL A 217 6.82 -3.14 17.99
N THR A 218 6.94 -1.93 18.50
CA THR A 218 7.59 -0.79 17.85
C THR A 218 8.46 -0.02 18.85
N PRO A 219 9.41 0.80 18.39
CA PRO A 219 10.25 1.62 19.31
C PRO A 219 9.44 2.60 20.15
N TYR A 220 8.20 2.85 19.79
CA TYR A 220 7.28 3.80 20.46
C TYR A 220 6.16 3.10 21.24
N LEU A 221 6.10 1.76 21.21
CA LEU A 221 5.03 0.96 21.83
C LEU A 221 3.64 1.47 21.36
N GLY A 222 2.77 1.81 22.31
CA GLY A 222 1.44 2.38 22.02
C GLY A 222 1.43 3.83 21.53
N GLY A 223 2.59 4.50 21.43
CA GLY A 223 2.69 5.91 21.00
C GLY A 223 2.22 6.14 19.57
N GLU A 224 2.28 5.14 18.71
CA GLU A 224 1.78 5.23 17.33
C GLU A 224 0.26 5.35 17.25
N TRP A 225 -0.46 4.72 18.17
CA TRP A 225 -1.91 4.88 18.30
C TRP A 225 -2.29 6.32 18.65
N ILE A 226 -1.53 6.97 19.53
CA ILE A 226 -1.71 8.38 19.86
C ILE A 226 -1.51 9.23 18.61
N THR A 227 -0.45 8.96 17.86
CA THR A 227 -0.16 9.67 16.61
C THR A 227 -1.25 9.46 15.55
N LEU A 228 -1.79 8.25 15.44
CA LEU A 228 -2.90 7.95 14.53
C LEU A 228 -4.14 8.78 14.88
N VAL A 229 -4.56 8.78 16.16
CA VAL A 229 -5.71 9.54 16.61
C VAL A 229 -5.50 11.03 16.38
N SER A 230 -4.33 11.58 16.73
CA SER A 230 -4.00 12.98 16.50
C SER A 230 -4.09 13.37 15.01
N LYS A 231 -3.58 12.52 14.11
CA LYS A 231 -3.63 12.79 12.65
C LYS A 231 -5.05 12.73 12.08
N VAL A 232 -5.84 11.76 12.51
CA VAL A 232 -7.22 11.60 12.01
C VAL A 232 -8.13 12.71 12.51
N SER A 233 -7.92 13.19 13.75
CA SER A 233 -8.72 14.26 14.33
C SER A 233 -8.26 15.67 13.95
N HIS A 234 -7.16 15.82 13.21
CA HIS A 234 -6.65 17.14 12.86
C HIS A 234 -7.51 17.82 11.77
N PRO A 235 -8.13 18.98 12.04
CA PRO A 235 -9.09 19.61 11.12
C PRO A 235 -8.52 19.92 9.73
N LEU A 236 -7.25 20.35 9.68
CA LEU A 236 -6.60 20.75 8.44
C LEU A 236 -6.19 19.55 7.55
N ALA A 237 -6.11 18.33 8.09
CA ALA A 237 -5.76 17.15 7.28
C ALA A 237 -6.75 16.96 6.12
N HIS A 238 -8.04 17.14 6.38
CA HIS A 238 -9.10 16.94 5.38
C HIS A 238 -9.24 18.07 4.36
N THR A 239 -8.77 19.27 4.68
CA THR A 239 -8.87 20.44 3.79
C THR A 239 -7.62 20.68 2.97
N SER A 240 -6.44 20.44 3.54
CA SER A 240 -5.16 20.80 2.95
C SER A 240 -4.48 19.66 2.19
N VAL A 241 -4.75 18.40 2.56
CA VAL A 241 -4.12 17.24 1.92
C VAL A 241 -5.06 16.60 0.90
N ALA A 242 -4.68 16.64 -0.37
CA ALA A 242 -5.50 16.15 -1.48
C ALA A 242 -5.88 14.66 -1.34
N GLU A 243 -5.02 13.85 -0.76
CA GLU A 243 -5.25 12.42 -0.53
C GLU A 243 -6.42 12.11 0.41
N PHE A 244 -6.84 13.05 1.26
CA PHE A 244 -7.97 12.90 2.20
C PHE A 244 -9.30 13.41 1.65
N ARG A 245 -9.32 13.88 0.41
CA ARG A 245 -10.55 14.33 -0.27
C ARG A 245 -11.29 13.14 -0.91
N PRO A 246 -12.60 13.28 -1.15
CA PRO A 246 -13.33 12.32 -1.98
C PRO A 246 -12.74 12.21 -3.39
N PRO A 247 -12.77 11.01 -4.03
CA PRO A 247 -12.32 10.86 -5.40
C PRO A 247 -13.22 11.61 -6.39
N ASN A 248 -12.62 12.10 -7.47
CA ASN A 248 -13.40 12.48 -8.64
C ASN A 248 -13.89 11.20 -9.34
N LEU A 249 -15.21 11.04 -9.43
CA LEU A 249 -15.82 9.81 -9.98
C LEU A 249 -15.58 9.63 -11.49
N PHE A 250 -15.17 10.67 -12.19
CA PHE A 250 -14.79 10.60 -13.61
C PHE A 250 -13.30 10.31 -13.82
N ASP A 251 -12.55 10.19 -12.75
CA ASP A 251 -11.15 9.81 -12.84
C ASP A 251 -11.00 8.29 -12.98
N TYR A 252 -10.00 7.85 -13.76
CA TYR A 252 -9.72 6.42 -13.94
C TYR A 252 -9.44 5.68 -12.63
N VAL A 253 -8.96 6.40 -11.62
CA VAL A 253 -8.70 5.86 -10.26
C VAL A 253 -10.01 5.38 -9.62
N ALA A 254 -11.07 6.18 -9.71
CA ALA A 254 -12.39 5.82 -9.19
C ALA A 254 -13.01 4.65 -9.97
N ALA A 255 -12.65 4.45 -11.24
CA ALA A 255 -13.18 3.37 -12.06
C ALA A 255 -12.88 1.98 -11.45
N PHE A 256 -11.68 1.77 -10.89
CA PHE A 256 -11.33 0.51 -10.23
C PHE A 256 -12.21 0.25 -8.99
N LEU A 257 -12.48 1.29 -8.20
CA LEU A 257 -13.40 1.20 -7.06
C LEU A 257 -14.82 0.89 -7.52
N ILE A 258 -15.33 1.65 -8.50
CA ILE A 258 -16.69 1.49 -9.04
C ILE A 258 -16.87 0.08 -9.61
N ILE A 259 -15.94 -0.40 -10.43
CA ILE A 259 -16.02 -1.74 -11.03
C ILE A 259 -15.98 -2.82 -9.95
N SER A 260 -15.03 -2.74 -8.99
CA SER A 260 -14.94 -3.75 -7.93
C SER A 260 -16.16 -3.74 -7.02
N ALA A 261 -16.71 -2.56 -6.70
CA ALA A 261 -17.94 -2.44 -5.92
C ALA A 261 -19.15 -3.00 -6.69
N ALA A 262 -19.29 -2.66 -7.97
CA ALA A 262 -20.38 -3.17 -8.82
C ALA A 262 -20.32 -4.70 -8.94
N VAL A 263 -19.15 -5.29 -9.18
CA VAL A 263 -18.98 -6.74 -9.26
C VAL A 263 -19.27 -7.41 -7.92
N PHE A 264 -18.77 -6.84 -6.81
CA PHE A 264 -19.06 -7.34 -5.46
C PHE A 264 -20.56 -7.34 -5.16
N LEU A 265 -21.25 -6.20 -5.39
CA LEU A 265 -22.69 -6.07 -5.17
C LEU A 265 -23.50 -6.98 -6.09
N PHE A 266 -23.09 -7.13 -7.35
CA PHE A 266 -23.70 -8.08 -8.26
C PHE A 266 -23.61 -9.51 -7.74
N PHE A 267 -22.43 -9.95 -7.28
CA PHE A 267 -22.25 -11.28 -6.72
C PHE A 267 -23.04 -11.46 -5.43
N LEU A 268 -23.06 -10.46 -4.57
CA LEU A 268 -23.84 -10.48 -3.32
C LEU A 268 -25.35 -10.56 -3.60
N HIS A 269 -25.84 -9.79 -4.58
CA HIS A 269 -27.24 -9.87 -5.01
C HIS A 269 -27.62 -11.27 -5.54
N ARG A 270 -26.73 -11.87 -6.33
CA ARG A 270 -26.96 -13.24 -6.86
C ARG A 270 -26.89 -14.33 -5.80
N ARG A 271 -26.13 -14.11 -4.74
CA ARG A 271 -25.87 -15.07 -3.66
C ARG A 271 -25.81 -14.38 -2.29
N PRO A 272 -26.94 -13.91 -1.76
CA PRO A 272 -26.96 -13.10 -0.54
C PRO A 272 -26.45 -13.84 0.70
N ASN A 273 -26.49 -15.18 0.69
CA ASN A 273 -26.06 -16.02 1.83
C ASN A 273 -24.63 -16.59 1.68
N CYS A 274 -23.87 -16.22 0.65
CA CYS A 274 -22.53 -16.76 0.45
C CYS A 274 -21.46 -16.12 1.36
N LEU A 275 -21.75 -14.96 1.94
CA LEU A 275 -20.92 -14.28 2.92
C LEU A 275 -21.68 -14.13 4.24
N ASP A 276 -20.96 -14.25 5.34
CA ASP A 276 -21.47 -13.88 6.65
C ASP A 276 -21.56 -12.35 6.82
N TYR A 277 -22.23 -11.92 7.90
CA TYR A 277 -22.45 -10.50 8.18
C TYR A 277 -21.13 -9.71 8.32
N GLY A 278 -20.09 -10.33 8.91
CA GLY A 278 -18.80 -9.66 9.10
C GLY A 278 -18.15 -9.29 7.76
N LYS A 279 -18.11 -10.23 6.82
CA LYS A 279 -17.55 -10.01 5.46
C LYS A 279 -18.41 -9.05 4.64
N THR A 280 -19.74 -9.14 4.76
CA THR A 280 -20.65 -8.20 4.08
C THR A 280 -20.47 -6.78 4.62
N CYS A 281 -20.37 -6.61 5.94
CA CYS A 281 -20.10 -5.33 6.58
C CYS A 281 -18.72 -4.79 6.16
N LEU A 282 -17.69 -5.64 6.11
CA LEU A 282 -16.36 -5.27 5.64
C LEU A 282 -16.42 -4.69 4.22
N GLY A 283 -17.12 -5.35 3.30
CA GLY A 283 -17.32 -4.85 1.94
C GLY A 283 -18.01 -3.48 1.91
N ALA A 284 -19.09 -3.32 2.66
CA ALA A 284 -19.84 -2.06 2.74
C ALA A 284 -19.00 -0.90 3.30
N VAL A 285 -18.26 -1.15 4.38
CA VAL A 285 -17.36 -0.15 5.00
C VAL A 285 -16.27 0.26 4.03
N PHE A 286 -15.62 -0.67 3.32
CA PHE A 286 -14.55 -0.31 2.40
C PHE A 286 -15.07 0.33 1.10
N ILE A 287 -16.30 0.03 0.66
CA ILE A 287 -16.97 0.82 -0.40
C ILE A 287 -17.12 2.27 0.09
N PHE A 288 -17.68 2.47 1.29
CA PHE A 288 -17.86 3.81 1.84
C PHE A 288 -16.53 4.57 1.98
N LEU A 289 -15.51 3.94 2.58
CA LEU A 289 -14.19 4.56 2.78
C LEU A 289 -13.53 4.95 1.44
N GLY A 290 -13.63 4.10 0.42
CA GLY A 290 -13.07 4.39 -0.90
C GLY A 290 -13.74 5.58 -1.59
N PHE A 291 -15.05 5.74 -1.44
CA PHE A 291 -15.77 6.91 -1.95
C PHE A 291 -15.60 8.17 -1.07
N ALA A 292 -15.32 8.00 0.21
CA ALA A 292 -15.10 9.12 1.11
C ALA A 292 -13.69 9.72 0.96
N VAL A 293 -12.66 8.89 0.69
CA VAL A 293 -11.25 9.30 0.75
C VAL A 293 -10.44 8.57 -0.31
N VAL A 294 -9.81 9.32 -1.22
CA VAL A 294 -8.96 8.78 -2.32
C VAL A 294 -7.93 7.78 -1.80
N LYS A 295 -7.27 8.09 -0.70
CA LYS A 295 -6.22 7.25 -0.08
C LYS A 295 -6.68 5.83 0.26
N PHE A 296 -7.99 5.62 0.46
CA PHE A 296 -8.54 4.30 0.78
C PHE A 296 -8.90 3.46 -0.44
N ILE A 297 -8.87 4.01 -1.67
CA ILE A 297 -9.20 3.25 -2.88
C ILE A 297 -8.39 1.95 -3.01
N PRO A 298 -7.05 1.95 -2.87
CA PRO A 298 -6.27 0.71 -2.95
C PRO A 298 -6.69 -0.35 -1.92
N PHE A 299 -6.93 0.06 -0.67
CA PHE A 299 -7.42 -0.84 0.38
C PHE A 299 -8.80 -1.39 0.06
N SER A 300 -9.69 -0.55 -0.45
CA SER A 300 -11.05 -0.95 -0.84
C SER A 300 -11.04 -1.97 -1.97
N VAL A 301 -10.23 -1.75 -3.00
CA VAL A 301 -10.10 -2.71 -4.11
C VAL A 301 -9.52 -4.05 -3.63
N VAL A 302 -8.50 -4.04 -2.75
CA VAL A 302 -7.96 -5.27 -2.15
C VAL A 302 -9.04 -6.04 -1.39
N VAL A 303 -9.83 -5.37 -0.55
CA VAL A 303 -10.93 -6.02 0.20
C VAL A 303 -11.98 -6.58 -0.74
N LEU A 304 -12.48 -5.76 -1.68
CA LEU A 304 -13.56 -6.16 -2.58
C LEU A 304 -13.13 -7.32 -3.47
N CYS A 305 -11.92 -7.28 -4.04
CA CYS A 305 -11.38 -8.39 -4.83
C CYS A 305 -11.16 -9.66 -3.98
N SER A 306 -10.74 -9.52 -2.71
CA SER A 306 -10.63 -10.65 -1.79
C SER A 306 -11.99 -11.27 -1.47
N LEU A 307 -13.04 -10.44 -1.28
CA LEU A 307 -14.41 -10.91 -1.07
C LEU A 307 -14.98 -11.57 -2.32
N ILE A 308 -14.76 -11.00 -3.51
CA ILE A 308 -15.13 -11.61 -4.80
C ILE A 308 -14.43 -12.96 -4.97
N ALA A 309 -13.12 -13.05 -4.64
CA ALA A 309 -12.36 -14.31 -4.65
C ALA A 309 -12.96 -15.34 -3.69
N LYS A 310 -13.37 -14.91 -2.48
CA LYS A 310 -14.03 -15.77 -1.50
C LYS A 310 -15.37 -16.28 -2.02
N MET A 311 -16.22 -15.42 -2.58
CA MET A 311 -17.49 -15.79 -3.18
C MET A 311 -17.31 -16.77 -4.35
N TRP A 312 -16.25 -16.59 -5.14
CA TRP A 312 -15.89 -17.51 -6.20
C TRP A 312 -15.51 -18.89 -5.68
N SER A 313 -14.76 -18.97 -4.57
CA SER A 313 -14.37 -20.26 -3.97
C SER A 313 -15.57 -21.07 -3.45
N GLU A 314 -16.61 -20.39 -3.00
CA GLU A 314 -17.84 -21.05 -2.48
C GLU A 314 -18.79 -21.57 -3.59
N ARG A 315 -18.49 -21.27 -4.88
CA ARG A 315 -19.35 -21.69 -5.99
C ARG A 315 -19.51 -23.21 -6.13
N ALA A 316 -18.48 -23.95 -5.72
CA ALA A 316 -18.48 -25.39 -5.82
C ALA A 316 -19.42 -26.08 -4.80
N ASN A 317 -19.79 -25.38 -3.73
CA ASN A 317 -20.62 -25.92 -2.65
C ASN A 317 -22.12 -25.81 -2.95
N ASP A 318 -22.52 -24.99 -3.92
CA ASP A 318 -23.92 -24.77 -4.30
C ASP A 318 -24.25 -25.38 -5.66
N ARG A 319 -25.20 -26.31 -5.69
CA ARG A 319 -25.74 -26.88 -6.92
C ARG A 319 -26.62 -25.89 -7.72
N VAL A 320 -26.85 -24.68 -7.24
CA VAL A 320 -27.66 -23.65 -7.89
C VAL A 320 -26.79 -22.80 -8.82
N VAL A 321 -27.17 -22.76 -10.09
CA VAL A 321 -26.49 -22.16 -11.25
C VAL A 321 -26.55 -20.61 -11.21
N SER A 322 -25.98 -19.96 -10.19
CA SER A 322 -26.10 -18.50 -10.05
C SER A 322 -25.02 -17.67 -10.77
N PHE A 323 -23.87 -18.27 -11.17
CA PHE A 323 -22.81 -17.60 -11.94
C PHE A 323 -22.67 -18.11 -13.37
N GLY A 324 -23.68 -18.82 -13.92
CA GLY A 324 -23.56 -19.58 -15.16
C GLY A 324 -22.85 -18.85 -16.29
N HIS A 325 -23.35 -17.69 -16.71
CA HIS A 325 -22.75 -16.93 -17.81
C HIS A 325 -21.36 -16.34 -17.50
N ILE A 326 -21.12 -15.90 -16.27
CA ILE A 326 -19.79 -15.36 -15.86
C ILE A 326 -18.79 -16.51 -15.77
N ALA A 327 -19.16 -17.61 -15.15
CA ALA A 327 -18.30 -18.79 -15.06
C ALA A 327 -17.98 -19.33 -16.46
N GLU A 328 -18.98 -19.42 -17.35
CA GLU A 328 -18.78 -19.82 -18.75
C GLU A 328 -17.83 -18.85 -19.48
N ALA A 329 -17.99 -17.55 -19.31
CA ALA A 329 -17.12 -16.55 -19.94
C ALA A 329 -15.65 -16.71 -19.46
N ILE A 330 -15.47 -16.93 -18.17
CA ILE A 330 -14.15 -17.17 -17.57
C ILE A 330 -13.54 -18.48 -18.09
N GLU A 331 -14.32 -19.56 -18.18
CA GLU A 331 -13.84 -20.84 -18.74
C GLU A 331 -13.54 -20.74 -20.24
N ARG A 332 -14.34 -19.99 -21.02
CA ARG A 332 -14.04 -19.71 -22.42
C ARG A 332 -12.75 -18.93 -22.58
N LEU A 333 -12.54 -17.89 -21.74
CA LEU A 333 -11.28 -17.12 -21.71
C LEU A 333 -10.09 -18.01 -21.33
N ARG A 334 -10.27 -18.86 -20.31
CA ARG A 334 -9.27 -19.86 -19.90
C ARG A 334 -8.90 -20.78 -21.06
N ALA A 335 -9.92 -21.31 -21.76
CA ALA A 335 -9.73 -22.19 -22.90
C ALA A 335 -9.04 -21.50 -24.08
N LEU A 336 -9.33 -20.23 -24.34
CA LEU A 336 -8.62 -19.42 -25.35
C LEU A 336 -7.14 -19.23 -25.00
N ILE A 337 -6.85 -18.81 -23.78
CA ILE A 337 -5.46 -18.58 -23.33
C ILE A 337 -4.67 -19.90 -23.34
N GLN A 338 -5.31 -21.03 -23.03
CA GLN A 338 -4.66 -22.33 -23.07
C GLN A 338 -4.25 -22.80 -24.47
N LYS A 339 -4.87 -22.24 -25.53
CA LYS A 339 -4.48 -22.52 -26.93
C LYS A 339 -3.20 -21.77 -27.35
N ILE A 340 -2.83 -20.71 -26.64
CA ILE A 340 -1.63 -19.92 -26.94
C ILE A 340 -0.42 -20.66 -26.36
N PRO A 341 0.68 -20.84 -27.14
CA PRO A 341 1.92 -21.37 -26.63
C PRO A 341 2.43 -20.52 -25.46
N ARG A 342 2.59 -21.12 -24.30
CA ARG A 342 2.92 -20.39 -23.06
C ARG A 342 4.31 -19.78 -23.13
N GLU A 343 5.24 -20.43 -23.79
CA GLU A 343 6.60 -19.97 -24.03
C GLU A 343 6.59 -18.65 -24.81
N GLY A 344 5.85 -18.62 -25.92
CA GLY A 344 5.70 -17.42 -26.74
C GLY A 344 4.99 -16.29 -25.97
N LEU A 345 3.92 -16.61 -25.25
CA LEU A 345 3.20 -15.63 -24.44
C LEU A 345 4.07 -15.07 -23.31
N SER A 346 4.80 -15.93 -22.59
CA SER A 346 5.73 -15.49 -21.52
C SER A 346 6.83 -14.61 -22.09
N PHE A 347 7.39 -14.96 -23.27
CA PHE A 347 8.41 -14.17 -23.93
C PHE A 347 7.89 -12.78 -24.29
N VAL A 348 6.71 -12.68 -24.93
CA VAL A 348 6.10 -11.39 -25.29
C VAL A 348 5.85 -10.54 -24.04
N VAL A 349 5.30 -11.13 -22.97
CA VAL A 349 5.03 -10.44 -21.72
C VAL A 349 6.31 -9.91 -21.07
N LEU A 350 7.39 -10.70 -21.06
CA LEU A 350 8.69 -10.26 -20.52
C LEU A 350 9.34 -9.17 -21.39
N VAL A 351 9.19 -9.24 -22.71
CA VAL A 351 9.65 -8.18 -23.61
C VAL A 351 8.91 -6.87 -23.33
N LEU A 352 7.60 -6.91 -23.13
CA LEU A 352 6.82 -5.72 -22.77
C LEU A 352 7.24 -5.16 -21.40
N ALA A 353 7.48 -6.02 -20.42
CA ALA A 353 8.01 -5.62 -19.12
C ALA A 353 9.39 -4.97 -19.23
N TYR A 354 10.26 -5.54 -20.06
CA TYR A 354 11.59 -5.00 -20.33
C TYR A 354 11.53 -3.63 -21.02
N LEU A 355 10.71 -3.49 -22.06
CA LEU A 355 10.55 -2.21 -22.78
C LEU A 355 10.02 -1.11 -21.86
N ASN A 356 9.04 -1.44 -21.02
CA ASN A 356 8.54 -0.51 -20.01
C ASN A 356 9.64 -0.10 -19.02
N LEU A 357 10.37 -1.08 -18.46
CA LEU A 357 11.46 -0.81 -17.52
C LEU A 357 12.59 -0.01 -18.19
N TYR A 358 12.96 -0.35 -19.43
CA TYR A 358 13.97 0.38 -20.19
C TYR A 358 13.57 1.84 -20.39
N SER A 359 12.33 2.11 -20.78
CA SER A 359 11.80 3.48 -20.90
C SER A 359 11.89 4.26 -19.59
N LEU A 360 11.53 3.65 -18.47
CA LEU A 360 11.59 4.30 -17.17
C LEU A 360 13.02 4.54 -16.68
N LEU A 361 13.97 3.69 -17.05
CA LEU A 361 15.39 3.85 -16.69
C LEU A 361 16.04 5.04 -17.41
N GLN A 362 15.49 5.52 -18.54
CA GLN A 362 15.99 6.73 -19.21
C GLN A 362 15.69 8.01 -18.42
N ALA A 363 14.63 8.02 -17.59
CA ALA A 363 14.25 9.14 -16.75
C ALA A 363 13.72 8.62 -15.40
N PRO A 364 14.61 8.13 -14.52
CA PRO A 364 14.20 7.53 -13.24
C PRO A 364 13.65 8.55 -12.23
N LEU A 365 13.94 9.85 -12.44
CA LEU A 365 13.47 10.97 -11.61
C LEU A 365 12.64 11.94 -12.46
N ALA A 366 11.50 12.38 -11.96
CA ALA A 366 10.66 13.39 -12.57
C ALA A 366 11.21 14.80 -12.25
N VAL A 367 12.20 15.22 -13.03
CA VAL A 367 12.92 16.50 -12.82
C VAL A 367 12.06 17.75 -13.04
N ASP A 368 10.93 17.62 -13.70
CA ASP A 368 9.90 18.64 -13.88
C ASP A 368 9.00 18.84 -12.66
N VAL A 369 8.97 17.86 -11.77
CA VAL A 369 8.18 17.89 -10.51
C VAL A 369 9.06 18.08 -9.29
N VAL A 370 10.23 17.44 -9.28
CA VAL A 370 11.21 17.56 -8.19
C VAL A 370 12.09 18.79 -8.45
N PRO A 371 12.31 19.70 -7.48
CA PRO A 371 12.98 20.99 -7.70
C PRO A 371 14.52 20.85 -7.81
N VAL A 372 14.98 20.00 -8.74
CA VAL A 372 16.41 19.72 -8.94
C VAL A 372 17.16 21.00 -9.33
N ALA A 373 16.72 21.68 -10.38
CA ALA A 373 17.35 22.88 -10.91
C ALA A 373 17.39 24.03 -9.87
N ALA A 374 16.35 24.14 -9.04
CA ALA A 374 16.32 25.15 -7.99
C ALA A 374 17.40 24.86 -6.91
N VAL A 375 17.55 23.59 -6.53
CA VAL A 375 18.58 23.20 -5.55
C VAL A 375 19.98 23.38 -6.12
N ASP A 376 20.22 22.99 -7.37
CA ASP A 376 21.51 23.16 -8.02
C ASP A 376 21.89 24.66 -8.11
N PHE A 377 20.93 25.51 -8.48
CA PHE A 377 21.11 26.97 -8.48
C PHE A 377 21.45 27.52 -7.09
N MET A 378 20.74 27.06 -6.02
CA MET A 378 21.00 27.48 -4.66
C MET A 378 22.42 27.08 -4.21
N GLN A 379 22.88 25.88 -4.59
CA GLN A 379 24.22 25.38 -4.27
C GLN A 379 25.31 26.15 -5.01
N GLU A 380 25.13 26.37 -6.32
CA GLU A 380 26.08 27.08 -7.19
C GLU A 380 26.28 28.52 -6.73
N HIS A 381 25.20 29.20 -6.29
CA HIS A 381 25.27 30.59 -5.84
C HIS A 381 25.46 30.74 -4.32
N SER A 382 25.64 29.61 -3.60
CA SER A 382 25.84 29.60 -2.14
C SER A 382 24.80 30.45 -1.39
N LEU A 383 23.52 30.33 -1.77
CA LEU A 383 22.46 31.13 -1.19
C LEU A 383 22.31 30.83 0.31
N PRO A 384 22.22 31.86 1.17
CA PRO A 384 22.10 31.66 2.60
C PRO A 384 20.67 31.27 3.02
N PRO A 385 20.49 30.37 4.01
CA PRO A 385 19.18 30.12 4.63
C PRO A 385 18.72 31.33 5.46
N PRO A 386 17.41 31.41 5.87
CA PRO A 386 16.40 30.39 5.70
C PRO A 386 15.64 30.47 4.36
N PHE A 387 15.12 29.32 3.90
CA PHE A 387 14.31 29.27 2.68
C PHE A 387 12.83 29.02 3.01
N LEU A 388 11.95 29.68 2.28
CA LEU A 388 10.53 29.36 2.22
C LEU A 388 10.25 28.56 0.96
N ASN A 389 9.62 27.41 1.12
CA ASN A 389 9.29 26.50 0.02
C ASN A 389 7.84 26.07 0.05
N VAL A 390 7.34 25.64 -1.09
CA VAL A 390 6.03 25.02 -1.20
C VAL A 390 6.06 23.65 -0.52
N PHE A 391 4.94 23.21 0.06
CA PHE A 391 4.79 21.98 0.82
C PHE A 391 5.42 20.74 0.12
N GLY A 392 5.18 20.58 -1.19
CA GLY A 392 5.68 19.44 -1.96
C GLY A 392 7.18 19.46 -2.28
N GLU A 393 7.92 20.54 -1.98
CA GLU A 393 9.33 20.68 -2.33
C GLU A 393 10.26 20.47 -1.14
N GLY A 394 9.75 20.65 0.08
CA GLY A 394 10.53 20.67 1.31
C GLY A 394 11.36 19.42 1.55
N GLY A 395 10.83 18.24 1.22
CA GLY A 395 11.55 16.97 1.37
C GLY A 395 12.83 16.93 0.56
N TYR A 396 12.79 17.31 -0.71
CA TYR A 396 13.96 17.30 -1.60
C TYR A 396 14.98 18.38 -1.19
N LEU A 397 14.50 19.57 -0.82
CA LEU A 397 15.37 20.64 -0.31
C LEU A 397 16.14 20.20 0.92
N VAL A 398 15.51 19.62 1.91
CA VAL A 398 16.16 19.11 3.12
C VAL A 398 17.13 17.98 2.79
N HIS A 399 16.74 17.05 1.91
CA HIS A 399 17.61 15.94 1.51
C HIS A 399 18.91 16.39 0.84
N ARG A 400 18.83 17.40 -0.04
CA ARG A 400 19.96 17.89 -0.85
C ARG A 400 20.74 19.02 -0.19
N ALA A 401 20.11 19.79 0.68
CA ALA A 401 20.66 21.02 1.25
C ALA A 401 20.75 21.01 2.79
N LEU A 402 20.78 19.83 3.44
CA LEU A 402 20.87 19.66 4.90
C LEU A 402 21.97 20.49 5.56
N TRP A 403 23.08 20.70 4.87
CA TRP A 403 24.19 21.52 5.36
C TRP A 403 23.86 23.02 5.40
N LEU A 404 22.83 23.49 4.67
CA LEU A 404 22.35 24.88 4.69
C LEU A 404 21.37 25.16 5.84
N PHE A 405 20.75 24.12 6.42
CA PHE A 405 19.70 24.25 7.43
C PHE A 405 20.21 24.13 8.87
N SER A 406 21.46 23.69 9.08
CA SER A 406 21.98 23.32 10.41
C SER A 406 22.30 24.49 11.33
N TRP A 407 22.14 25.77 10.95
CA TRP A 407 22.73 26.90 11.71
C TRP A 407 21.83 28.09 12.08
N LEU A 408 20.53 28.10 11.84
CA LEU A 408 19.71 29.29 12.19
C LEU A 408 18.39 28.93 12.91
N CYS A 409 18.48 28.50 14.15
CA CYS A 409 17.43 28.70 15.14
C CYS A 409 17.70 30.00 15.89
N GLY A 410 17.14 31.12 15.42
CA GLY A 410 17.12 32.39 16.15
C GLY A 410 15.67 32.75 16.58
N PRO A 411 15.48 33.46 17.70
CA PRO A 411 14.17 33.64 18.36
C PRO A 411 13.26 34.71 17.74
N LEU A 412 13.34 34.99 16.46
CA LEU A 412 12.67 36.17 15.83
C LEU A 412 11.57 35.85 14.80
N CYS A 413 10.76 34.81 14.98
CA CYS A 413 9.57 34.67 14.12
C CYS A 413 8.32 34.38 14.95
N SER A 414 7.61 35.46 15.33
CA SER A 414 6.28 35.43 15.97
C SER A 414 5.15 35.36 14.93
N ARG A 415 5.16 34.41 14.02
CA ARG A 415 4.03 34.18 13.10
C ARG A 415 3.50 32.77 13.28
N VAL A 416 2.18 32.66 13.35
CA VAL A 416 1.44 31.44 13.55
C VAL A 416 1.72 30.45 12.43
N CYS A 417 2.43 29.38 12.72
CA CYS A 417 2.60 28.25 11.82
C CYS A 417 1.58 27.18 12.12
N ILE A 418 0.81 26.81 11.12
CA ILE A 418 -0.20 25.77 11.24
C ILE A 418 0.45 24.43 10.86
N HIS A 419 0.54 23.51 11.81
CA HIS A 419 1.05 22.16 11.61
C HIS A 419 0.06 21.36 10.78
N VAL A 420 0.34 21.15 9.51
CA VAL A 420 -0.51 20.33 8.61
C VAL A 420 0.02 18.90 8.47
N HIS A 421 1.31 18.70 8.70
CA HIS A 421 1.98 17.40 8.63
C HIS A 421 3.23 17.43 9.51
N PRO A 422 3.70 16.33 10.10
CA PRO A 422 4.96 16.33 10.84
C PRO A 422 6.18 16.77 10.01
N PHE A 423 6.04 16.85 8.69
CA PHE A 423 7.10 17.22 7.75
C PHE A 423 6.91 18.58 7.05
N ALA A 424 5.88 19.36 7.38
CA ALA A 424 5.68 20.65 6.71
C ALA A 424 4.88 21.65 7.55
N CYS A 425 5.39 22.87 7.61
CA CYS A 425 4.64 24.04 8.04
C CYS A 425 4.16 24.84 6.83
N VAL A 426 2.88 25.19 6.82
CA VAL A 426 2.34 26.19 5.90
C VAL A 426 2.29 27.51 6.67
N CYS A 427 3.11 28.47 6.28
CA CYS A 427 2.95 29.84 6.74
C CYS A 427 1.79 30.49 6.00
N VAL A 428 0.71 30.76 6.70
CA VAL A 428 -0.37 31.61 6.18
C VAL A 428 -0.03 33.03 6.61
N SER A 429 0.25 33.93 5.66
CA SER A 429 0.23 35.36 5.90
C SER A 429 -1.23 35.76 6.10
N VAL A 430 -1.55 36.24 7.30
CA VAL A 430 -2.78 36.96 7.57
C VAL A 430 -2.62 38.40 7.10
#